data_cc98093afd223373f8daa1cdc9022733
#
_entry.id   cc98093afd223373f8daa1cdc9022733
#
_cell.length_a   1.000
_cell.length_b   1.000
_cell.length_c   1.000
_cell.angle_alpha   90.00
_cell.angle_beta   90.00
_cell.angle_gamma   90.00
#
_symmetry.space_group_name_H-M   'P 1'
#
loop_
_entity.id
_entity.type
_entity.pdbx_description
1 polymer ?
#
loop_
_entity_poly.entity_id
_entity_poly.type
_entity_poly.pdbx_seq_one_letter_code
_entity_poly.pdbx_strand_id
1 'polypeptide(L)'
;MNIKEMPGSFAIPASVPVHIKDRVTGLDADINIIIKGGYTFKVTDPGKLYRGVTGNIESSYPAQGLIKHINSLMLTALGPAIEDLTETGMRPSGLPSVIPELSEGIRKNLSRMTEDRYGITVISVTIEALYVPDLPMVQELEKTAVLRDPDMAIAYMTAARADAMKAAAENMLS
;
A
#
# COMPACT_ATOMS: atom_id res chain seq x y z
N MET A 1 8.39 -25.59 -21.18
CA MET A 1 7.97 -24.24 -20.72
C MET A 1 8.05 -24.20 -19.22
N ASN A 2 8.83 -23.28 -18.65
CA ASN A 2 9.15 -23.32 -17.22
C ASN A 2 8.03 -22.64 -16.42
N ILE A 3 7.16 -23.43 -15.79
CA ILE A 3 6.04 -22.98 -14.94
C ILE A 3 6.57 -22.65 -13.51
N LYS A 4 7.87 -22.36 -13.37
CA LYS A 4 8.46 -22.04 -12.08
C LYS A 4 8.02 -20.65 -11.59
N GLU A 5 7.82 -20.56 -10.28
CA GLU A 5 7.71 -19.28 -9.61
C GLU A 5 9.03 -18.53 -9.72
N MET A 6 8.93 -17.25 -10.04
CA MET A 6 10.08 -16.38 -10.23
C MET A 6 10.06 -15.29 -9.13
N PRO A 7 11.17 -15.09 -8.43
CA PRO A 7 11.27 -14.02 -7.44
C PRO A 7 11.56 -12.68 -8.11
N GLY A 8 11.03 -11.64 -7.53
CA GLY A 8 11.36 -10.24 -7.82
C GLY A 8 11.49 -9.44 -6.53
N SER A 9 12.12 -8.30 -6.59
CA SER A 9 12.21 -7.36 -5.48
C SER A 9 11.76 -5.98 -5.91
N PHE A 10 11.22 -5.22 -4.98
CA PHE A 10 10.77 -3.85 -5.21
C PHE A 10 11.24 -2.92 -4.09
N ALA A 11 11.38 -1.65 -4.44
CA ALA A 11 11.59 -0.56 -3.50
C ALA A 11 10.89 0.70 -4.02
N ILE A 12 10.08 1.32 -3.18
CA ILE A 12 9.44 2.61 -3.44
C ILE A 12 10.11 3.61 -2.49
N PRO A 13 10.93 4.54 -3.02
CA PRO A 13 11.61 5.54 -2.21
C PRO A 13 10.67 6.68 -1.80
N ALA A 14 11.06 7.43 -0.78
CA ALA A 14 10.32 8.59 -0.29
C ALA A 14 10.16 9.74 -1.31
N SER A 15 10.95 9.73 -2.38
CA SER A 15 10.85 10.73 -3.46
C SER A 15 9.61 10.54 -4.34
N VAL A 16 8.90 9.42 -4.19
CA VAL A 16 7.67 9.13 -4.92
C VAL A 16 6.51 9.10 -3.93
N PRO A 17 5.75 10.19 -3.79
CA PRO A 17 4.61 10.21 -2.89
C PRO A 17 3.52 9.25 -3.39
N VAL A 18 2.82 8.64 -2.44
CA VAL A 18 1.66 7.79 -2.69
C VAL A 18 0.41 8.60 -2.40
N HIS A 19 -0.49 8.67 -3.37
CA HIS A 19 -1.79 9.30 -3.17
C HIS A 19 -2.66 8.40 -2.29
N ILE A 20 -3.15 8.96 -1.18
CA ILE A 20 -4.00 8.26 -0.23
C ILE A 20 -5.33 8.98 -0.09
N LYS A 21 -6.38 8.22 -0.25
CA LYS A 21 -7.74 8.66 -0.03
C LYS A 21 -8.39 7.83 1.06
N ASP A 22 -8.62 8.46 2.20
CA ASP A 22 -9.38 7.87 3.31
C ASP A 22 -10.82 8.38 3.26
N ARG A 23 -11.73 7.51 2.84
CA ARG A 23 -13.16 7.85 2.70
C ARG A 23 -13.86 8.01 4.04
N VAL A 24 -13.32 7.43 5.11
CA VAL A 24 -13.91 7.49 6.45
C VAL A 24 -13.64 8.85 7.08
N THR A 25 -12.40 9.33 7.04
CA THR A 25 -12.01 10.63 7.61
C THR A 25 -12.10 11.77 6.61
N GLY A 26 -12.24 11.49 5.31
CA GLY A 26 -12.20 12.48 4.25
C GLY A 26 -10.79 13.01 3.94
N LEU A 27 -9.75 12.34 4.44
CA LEU A 27 -8.37 12.67 4.08
C LEU A 27 -8.11 12.35 2.62
N ASP A 28 -7.59 13.32 1.88
CA ASP A 28 -7.18 13.19 0.49
C ASP A 28 -5.85 13.92 0.35
N ALA A 29 -4.74 13.17 0.34
CA ALA A 29 -3.40 13.73 0.38
C ALA A 29 -2.35 12.80 -0.24
N ASP A 30 -1.27 13.41 -0.73
CA ASP A 30 -0.06 12.70 -1.14
C ASP A 30 0.86 12.53 0.08
N ILE A 31 1.17 11.29 0.43
CA ILE A 31 1.97 10.94 1.59
C ILE A 31 3.24 10.21 1.14
N ASN A 32 4.37 10.60 1.73
CA ASN A 32 5.62 9.91 1.51
C ASN A 32 5.63 8.60 2.28
N ILE A 33 5.77 7.50 1.55
CA ILE A 33 5.91 6.16 2.12
C ILE A 33 7.15 5.52 1.51
N ILE A 34 8.04 5.05 2.36
CA ILE A 34 9.15 4.20 1.94
C ILE A 34 8.73 2.75 2.16
N ILE A 35 8.75 1.98 1.11
CA ILE A 35 8.40 0.56 1.18
C ILE A 35 9.39 -0.26 0.35
N LYS A 36 9.85 -1.36 0.89
CA LYS A 36 10.67 -2.34 0.18
C LYS A 36 10.25 -3.75 0.53
N GLY A 37 10.48 -4.66 -0.39
CA GLY A 37 10.13 -6.06 -0.19
C GLY A 37 10.40 -6.92 -1.41
N GLY A 38 9.81 -8.09 -1.39
CA GLY A 38 9.88 -9.06 -2.46
C GLY A 38 8.50 -9.54 -2.89
N TYR A 39 8.46 -10.17 -4.03
CA TYR A 39 7.28 -10.86 -4.54
C TYR A 39 7.69 -12.10 -5.33
N THR A 40 6.78 -13.04 -5.45
CA THR A 40 6.92 -14.17 -6.37
C THR A 40 5.78 -14.13 -7.38
N PHE A 41 6.10 -14.46 -8.62
CA PHE A 41 5.12 -14.48 -9.70
C PHE A 41 5.32 -15.68 -10.60
N LYS A 42 4.27 -16.01 -11.35
CA LYS A 42 4.24 -17.12 -12.29
C LYS A 42 3.57 -16.68 -13.58
N VAL A 43 4.13 -17.10 -14.71
CA VAL A 43 3.48 -16.90 -16.01
C VAL A 43 2.44 -17.99 -16.19
N THR A 44 1.17 -17.59 -16.23
CA THR A 44 0.02 -18.51 -16.40
C THR A 44 -0.49 -18.57 -17.83
N ASP A 45 -0.33 -17.48 -18.58
CA ASP A 45 -0.66 -17.41 -20.00
C ASP A 45 0.47 -16.77 -20.81
N PRO A 46 1.36 -17.61 -21.37
CA PRO A 46 2.48 -17.11 -22.20
C PRO A 46 2.05 -16.42 -23.48
N GLY A 47 0.89 -16.76 -24.02
CA GLY A 47 0.35 -16.11 -25.21
C GLY A 47 -0.05 -14.66 -24.92
N LYS A 48 -0.65 -14.40 -23.76
CA LYS A 48 -0.92 -13.03 -23.31
C LYS A 48 0.37 -12.27 -23.05
N LEU A 49 1.36 -12.90 -22.38
CA LEU A 49 2.65 -12.29 -22.12
C LEU A 49 3.32 -11.88 -23.42
N TYR A 50 3.38 -12.77 -24.40
CA TYR A 50 3.96 -12.49 -25.72
C TYR A 50 3.28 -11.29 -26.38
N ARG A 51 1.96 -11.24 -26.43
CA ARG A 51 1.21 -10.14 -27.04
C ARG A 51 1.33 -8.82 -26.27
N GLY A 52 1.40 -8.89 -24.94
CA GLY A 52 1.43 -7.71 -24.08
C GLY A 52 2.79 -7.01 -23.98
N VAL A 53 3.87 -7.77 -24.18
CA VAL A 53 5.23 -7.29 -23.94
C VAL A 53 6.08 -7.22 -25.21
N THR A 54 5.79 -8.03 -26.19
CA THR A 54 6.69 -8.28 -27.33
C THR A 54 6.28 -7.66 -28.64
N GLY A 55 5.49 -6.61 -28.66
CA GLY A 55 5.10 -5.97 -29.93
C GLY A 55 6.26 -5.64 -30.91
N ASN A 56 7.55 -5.82 -30.48
CA ASN A 56 8.74 -5.52 -31.27
C ASN A 56 9.97 -6.39 -30.97
N ILE A 57 9.86 -7.60 -30.39
CA ILE A 57 11.04 -8.41 -30.03
C ILE A 57 10.99 -9.79 -30.69
N GLU A 58 11.99 -10.08 -31.51
CA GLU A 58 12.03 -11.26 -32.39
C GLU A 58 12.39 -12.61 -31.74
N SER A 59 12.96 -12.68 -30.53
CA SER A 59 13.44 -14.00 -30.05
C SER A 59 13.37 -14.31 -28.54
N SER A 60 13.47 -13.37 -27.64
CA SER A 60 13.30 -13.64 -26.18
C SER A 60 13.09 -12.35 -25.38
N TYR A 61 12.16 -12.39 -24.41
CA TYR A 61 11.98 -11.30 -23.46
C TYR A 61 12.76 -11.59 -22.18
N PRO A 62 13.73 -10.74 -21.79
CA PRO A 62 14.51 -10.99 -20.61
C PRO A 62 13.67 -10.85 -19.32
N ALA A 63 13.83 -11.78 -18.38
CA ALA A 63 13.13 -11.77 -17.10
C ALA A 63 13.27 -10.43 -16.33
N GLN A 64 14.42 -9.77 -16.48
CA GLN A 64 14.65 -8.44 -15.89
C GLN A 64 13.70 -7.36 -16.43
N GLY A 65 13.34 -7.41 -17.71
CA GLY A 65 12.37 -6.50 -18.29
C GLY A 65 10.97 -6.68 -17.66
N LEU A 66 10.60 -7.94 -17.42
CA LEU A 66 9.36 -8.29 -16.76
C LEU A 66 9.33 -7.82 -15.31
N ILE A 67 10.42 -8.02 -14.57
CA ILE A 67 10.56 -7.54 -13.18
C ILE A 67 10.44 -6.00 -13.14
N LYS A 68 11.10 -5.27 -14.03
CA LYS A 68 10.97 -3.81 -14.11
C LYS A 68 9.52 -3.38 -14.35
N HIS A 69 8.82 -4.09 -15.22
CA HIS A 69 7.43 -3.81 -15.54
C HIS A 69 6.51 -4.06 -14.32
N ILE A 70 6.67 -5.18 -13.64
CA ILE A 70 5.92 -5.48 -12.41
C ILE A 70 6.22 -4.43 -11.34
N ASN A 71 7.47 -4.01 -11.19
CA ASN A 71 7.86 -2.96 -10.24
C ASN A 71 7.18 -1.60 -10.54
N SER A 72 7.00 -1.26 -11.83
CA SER A 72 6.26 -0.04 -12.17
C SER A 72 4.78 -0.11 -11.81
N LEU A 73 4.18 -1.29 -11.86
CA LEU A 73 2.80 -1.52 -11.45
C LEU A 73 2.63 -1.57 -9.93
N MET A 74 3.70 -1.82 -9.18
CA MET A 74 3.68 -1.91 -7.71
C MET A 74 3.17 -0.62 -7.08
N LEU A 75 3.65 0.53 -7.56
CA LEU A 75 3.20 1.84 -7.08
C LEU A 75 1.70 2.05 -7.35
N THR A 76 1.23 1.63 -8.52
CA THR A 76 -0.19 1.72 -8.89
C THR A 76 -1.06 0.78 -8.06
N ALA A 77 -0.53 -0.38 -7.66
CA ALA A 77 -1.25 -1.35 -6.83
C ALA A 77 -1.31 -0.94 -5.34
N LEU A 78 -0.35 -0.11 -4.89
CA LEU A 78 -0.23 0.30 -3.50
C LEU A 78 -1.37 1.24 -3.06
N GLY A 79 -1.69 2.25 -3.87
CA GLY A 79 -2.75 3.22 -3.55
C GLY A 79 -4.09 2.55 -3.22
N PRO A 80 -4.67 1.76 -4.14
CA PRO A 80 -5.92 1.04 -3.86
C PRO A 80 -5.83 0.07 -2.67
N ALA A 81 -4.68 -0.57 -2.43
CA ALA A 81 -4.51 -1.45 -1.28
C ALA A 81 -4.58 -0.68 0.05
N ILE A 82 -4.04 0.53 0.11
CA ILE A 82 -4.16 1.40 1.27
C ILE A 82 -5.61 1.92 1.41
N GLU A 83 -6.25 2.30 0.31
CA GLU A 83 -7.64 2.76 0.32
C GLU A 83 -8.58 1.68 0.89
N ASP A 84 -8.44 0.42 0.46
CA ASP A 84 -9.21 -0.71 0.99
C ASP A 84 -9.00 -0.89 2.51
N LEU A 85 -7.79 -0.67 3.02
CA LEU A 85 -7.49 -0.75 4.45
C LEU A 85 -8.10 0.43 5.22
N THR A 86 -8.11 1.63 4.66
CA THR A 86 -8.73 2.79 5.32
C THR A 86 -10.24 2.63 5.47
N GLU A 87 -10.90 1.91 4.54
CA GLU A 87 -12.33 1.58 4.66
C GLU A 87 -12.64 0.69 5.87
N THR A 88 -11.66 -0.07 6.37
CA THR A 88 -11.80 -0.85 7.62
C THR A 88 -11.56 -0.04 8.89
N GLY A 89 -11.32 1.27 8.77
CA GLY A 89 -11.04 2.19 9.88
C GLY A 89 -9.56 2.32 10.23
N MET A 90 -8.66 1.69 9.47
CA MET A 90 -7.22 1.88 9.62
C MET A 90 -6.83 3.27 9.11
N ARG A 91 -5.97 3.97 9.84
CA ARG A 91 -5.44 5.27 9.43
C ARG A 91 -4.10 5.11 8.70
N PRO A 92 -3.77 6.00 7.74
CA PRO A 92 -2.48 5.98 7.05
C PRO A 92 -1.26 5.98 7.97
N SER A 93 -1.33 6.66 9.11
CA SER A 93 -0.27 6.62 10.14
C SER A 93 -0.09 5.24 10.79
N GLY A 94 -1.09 4.38 10.72
CA GLY A 94 -1.09 3.01 11.24
C GLY A 94 -0.57 1.95 10.27
N LEU A 95 -0.19 2.30 9.03
CA LEU A 95 0.30 1.37 8.01
C LEU A 95 1.37 0.38 8.49
N PRO A 96 2.37 0.81 9.30
CA PRO A 96 3.39 -0.14 9.80
C PRO A 96 2.84 -1.28 10.66
N SER A 97 1.66 -1.14 11.24
CA SER A 97 1.04 -2.17 12.09
C SER A 97 0.18 -3.18 11.32
N VAL A 98 -0.09 -2.94 10.03
CA VAL A 98 -0.97 -3.76 9.17
C VAL A 98 -0.24 -4.28 7.93
N ILE A 99 1.05 -4.58 8.07
CA ILE A 99 1.90 -5.06 6.97
C ILE A 99 1.34 -6.32 6.29
N PRO A 100 0.84 -7.36 7.01
CA PRO A 100 0.29 -8.55 6.37
C PRO A 100 -0.93 -8.24 5.49
N GLU A 101 -1.84 -7.42 5.97
CA GLU A 101 -3.07 -7.01 5.27
C GLU A 101 -2.72 -6.16 4.04
N LEU A 102 -1.77 -5.25 4.18
CA LEU A 102 -1.26 -4.43 3.08
C LEU A 102 -0.59 -5.29 2.01
N SER A 103 0.23 -6.26 2.41
CA SER A 103 0.89 -7.21 1.49
C SER A 103 -0.13 -7.98 0.66
N GLU A 104 -1.18 -8.45 1.29
CA GLU A 104 -2.26 -9.20 0.61
C GLU A 104 -3.09 -8.28 -0.30
N GLY A 105 -3.37 -7.05 0.11
CA GLY A 105 -4.05 -6.05 -0.72
C GLY A 105 -3.24 -5.73 -1.98
N ILE A 106 -1.95 -5.49 -1.84
CA ILE A 106 -1.03 -5.27 -2.97
C ILE A 106 -1.01 -6.50 -3.88
N ARG A 107 -0.89 -7.70 -3.33
CA ARG A 107 -0.90 -8.95 -4.10
C ARG A 107 -2.14 -9.07 -4.97
N LYS A 108 -3.32 -8.85 -4.41
CA LYS A 108 -4.60 -8.92 -5.13
C LYS A 108 -4.67 -7.91 -6.26
N ASN A 109 -4.35 -6.65 -5.99
CA ASN A 109 -4.41 -5.60 -6.99
C ASN A 109 -3.39 -5.81 -8.09
N LEU A 110 -2.16 -6.16 -7.74
CA LEU A 110 -1.09 -6.41 -8.69
C LEU A 110 -1.39 -7.63 -9.57
N SER A 111 -1.88 -8.74 -8.98
CA SER A 111 -2.26 -9.94 -9.71
C SER A 111 -3.37 -9.65 -10.73
N ARG A 112 -4.42 -8.95 -10.32
CA ARG A 112 -5.50 -8.54 -11.23
C ARG A 112 -4.98 -7.72 -12.42
N MET A 113 -4.09 -6.75 -12.16
CA MET A 113 -3.51 -5.90 -13.21
C MET A 113 -2.61 -6.68 -14.17
N THR A 114 -1.91 -7.71 -13.68
CA THR A 114 -0.95 -8.50 -14.47
C THR A 114 -1.59 -9.69 -15.16
N GLU A 115 -2.60 -10.32 -14.57
CA GLU A 115 -3.31 -11.47 -15.16
C GLU A 115 -4.06 -11.09 -16.43
N ASP A 116 -4.83 -10.01 -16.36
CA ASP A 116 -5.65 -9.58 -17.51
C ASP A 116 -4.81 -9.16 -18.71
N ARG A 117 -3.70 -8.49 -18.46
CA ARG A 117 -2.90 -7.84 -19.49
C ARG A 117 -1.74 -8.70 -19.97
N TYR A 118 -1.10 -9.44 -19.08
CA TYR A 118 0.16 -10.13 -19.34
C TYR A 118 0.11 -11.63 -19.06
N GLY A 119 -0.99 -12.16 -18.54
CA GLY A 119 -1.09 -13.57 -18.16
C GLY A 119 -0.09 -13.97 -17.07
N ILE A 120 0.13 -13.05 -16.10
CA ILE A 120 1.04 -13.24 -14.96
C ILE A 120 0.21 -13.21 -13.69
N THR A 121 0.37 -14.24 -12.86
CA THR A 121 -0.22 -14.29 -11.53
C THR A 121 0.86 -13.99 -10.49
N VAL A 122 0.60 -13.02 -9.61
CA VAL A 122 1.45 -12.75 -8.45
C VAL A 122 1.02 -13.68 -7.32
N ILE A 123 1.94 -14.55 -6.91
CA ILE A 123 1.68 -15.60 -5.91
C ILE A 123 1.77 -15.04 -4.50
N SER A 124 2.81 -14.25 -4.22
CA SER A 124 3.03 -13.64 -2.92
C SER A 124 3.64 -12.25 -3.04
N VAL A 125 3.35 -11.40 -2.07
CA VAL A 125 4.04 -10.14 -1.82
C VAL A 125 4.45 -10.12 -0.37
N THR A 126 5.71 -9.78 -0.10
CA THR A 126 6.26 -9.67 1.24
C THR A 126 6.85 -8.28 1.41
N ILE A 127 6.38 -7.54 2.41
CA ILE A 127 6.94 -6.26 2.79
C ILE A 127 7.99 -6.50 3.86
N GLU A 128 9.24 -6.16 3.58
CA GLU A 128 10.37 -6.30 4.50
C GLU A 128 10.56 -5.06 5.37
N ALA A 129 10.27 -3.88 4.82
CA ALA A 129 10.32 -2.62 5.54
C ALA A 129 9.29 -1.65 5.00
N LEU A 130 8.64 -0.94 5.92
CA LEU A 130 7.69 0.13 5.63
C LEU A 130 7.92 1.27 6.61
N TYR A 131 8.10 2.49 6.09
CA TYR A 131 8.28 3.71 6.86
C TYR A 131 7.40 4.82 6.30
N VAL A 132 6.87 5.62 7.19
CA VAL A 132 6.20 6.90 6.88
C VAL A 132 7.11 8.00 7.42
N PRO A 133 7.98 8.62 6.59
CA PRO A 133 8.99 9.58 7.07
C PRO A 133 8.40 10.77 7.82
N ASP A 134 7.30 11.31 7.31
CA ASP A 134 6.64 12.50 7.85
C ASP A 134 5.47 12.14 8.76
N LEU A 135 5.62 11.10 9.59
CA LEU A 135 4.56 10.56 10.42
C LEU A 135 3.83 11.63 11.28
N PRO A 136 4.52 12.59 11.95
CA PRO A 136 3.83 13.64 12.71
C PRO A 136 2.94 14.53 11.84
N MET A 137 3.38 14.87 10.62
CA MET A 137 2.60 15.65 9.67
C MET A 137 1.38 14.86 9.18
N VAL A 138 1.53 13.58 8.90
CA VAL A 138 0.42 12.69 8.50
C VAL A 138 -0.63 12.61 9.60
N GLN A 139 -0.21 12.45 10.86
CA GLN A 139 -1.11 12.44 12.01
C GLN A 139 -1.87 13.77 12.19
N GLU A 140 -1.22 14.89 11.91
CA GLU A 140 -1.88 16.20 11.96
C GLU A 140 -2.89 16.38 10.82
N LEU A 141 -2.58 15.88 9.62
CA LEU A 141 -3.51 15.87 8.49
C LEU A 141 -4.75 14.99 8.79
N GLU A 142 -4.54 13.82 9.36
CA GLU A 142 -5.62 12.92 9.79
C GLU A 142 -6.52 13.59 10.83
N LYS A 143 -5.93 14.20 11.84
CA LYS A 143 -6.65 14.95 12.86
C LYS A 143 -7.47 16.10 12.27
N THR A 144 -6.87 16.86 11.35
CA THR A 144 -7.56 17.97 10.67
C THR A 144 -8.72 17.46 9.82
N ALA A 145 -8.55 16.33 9.14
CA ALA A 145 -9.62 15.72 8.35
C ALA A 145 -10.80 15.28 9.23
N VAL A 146 -10.52 14.62 10.36
CA VAL A 146 -11.54 14.23 11.35
C VAL A 146 -12.29 15.44 11.91
N LEU A 147 -11.60 16.54 12.18
CA LEU A 147 -12.21 17.75 12.74
C LEU A 147 -13.08 18.55 11.75
N ARG A 148 -13.02 18.23 10.45
CA ARG A 148 -13.91 18.83 9.45
C ARG A 148 -15.34 18.28 9.52
N ASP A 149 -15.51 17.06 10.01
CA ASP A 149 -16.83 16.48 10.24
C ASP A 149 -17.29 16.80 11.66
N PRO A 150 -18.42 17.49 11.87
CA PRO A 150 -18.88 17.90 13.21
C PRO A 150 -19.11 16.73 14.17
N ASP A 151 -19.65 15.61 13.68
CA ASP A 151 -19.95 14.43 14.51
C ASP A 151 -18.65 13.71 14.91
N MET A 152 -17.72 13.58 13.97
CA MET A 152 -16.39 13.01 14.24
C MET A 152 -15.55 13.92 15.15
N ALA A 153 -15.68 15.25 15.00
CA ALA A 153 -15.01 16.22 15.86
C ALA A 153 -15.47 16.09 17.32
N ILE A 154 -16.76 15.96 17.56
CA ILE A 154 -17.33 15.76 18.91
C ILE A 154 -16.81 14.45 19.52
N ALA A 155 -16.84 13.35 18.77
CA ALA A 155 -16.33 12.08 19.23
C ALA A 155 -14.83 12.14 19.55
N TYR A 156 -14.02 12.77 18.71
CA TYR A 156 -12.60 12.97 18.92
C TYR A 156 -12.30 13.80 20.19
N MET A 157 -12.99 14.92 20.36
CA MET A 157 -12.82 15.79 21.53
C MET A 157 -13.26 15.09 22.83
N THR A 158 -14.31 14.28 22.77
CA THR A 158 -14.79 13.50 23.92
C THR A 158 -13.76 12.44 24.32
N ALA A 159 -13.20 11.71 23.36
CA ALA A 159 -12.15 10.72 23.62
C ALA A 159 -10.88 11.38 24.19
N ALA A 160 -10.41 12.47 23.59
CA ALA A 160 -9.25 13.23 24.07
C ALA A 160 -9.44 13.74 25.52
N ARG A 161 -10.66 14.15 25.86
CA ARG A 161 -11.00 14.59 27.22
C ARG A 161 -10.96 13.44 28.22
N ALA A 162 -11.47 12.28 27.83
CA ALA A 162 -11.44 11.07 28.66
C ALA A 162 -9.98 10.61 28.91
N ASP A 163 -9.13 10.62 27.89
CA ASP A 163 -7.72 10.27 28.01
C ASP A 163 -6.95 11.26 28.90
N ALA A 164 -7.22 12.55 28.79
CA ALA A 164 -6.63 13.58 29.65
C ALA A 164 -7.06 13.40 31.13
N MET A 165 -8.32 13.07 31.38
CA MET A 165 -8.82 12.77 32.73
C MET A 165 -8.16 11.52 33.31
N LYS A 166 -7.97 10.48 32.52
CA LYS A 166 -7.29 9.25 32.94
C LYS A 166 -5.83 9.52 33.28
N ALA A 167 -5.10 10.25 32.43
CA ALA A 167 -3.72 10.62 32.66
C ALA A 167 -3.57 11.49 33.92
N ALA A 168 -4.49 12.44 34.16
CA ALA A 168 -4.51 13.23 35.38
C ALA A 168 -4.75 12.39 36.63
N ALA A 169 -5.66 11.42 36.59
CA ALA A 169 -5.92 10.50 37.67
C ALA A 169 -4.70 9.61 38.00
N GLU A 170 -4.01 9.10 36.96
CA GLU A 170 -2.79 8.30 37.12
C GLU A 170 -1.65 9.11 37.76
N ASN A 171 -1.49 10.40 37.40
CA ASN A 171 -0.50 11.29 37.97
C ASN A 171 -0.82 11.68 39.43
N MET A 172 -2.07 11.63 39.87
CA MET A 172 -2.46 11.90 41.26
C MET A 172 -2.23 10.70 42.17
N LEU A 173 -2.07 9.49 41.64
CA LEU A 173 -1.86 8.24 42.39
C LEU A 173 -0.37 7.86 42.50
N SER A 174 0.52 8.59 41.84
CA SER A 174 1.97 8.46 41.96
C SER A 174 2.54 9.57 42.83
#